data_aefbb246796635aa1661e67f076e4c8f
#
_entry.id   aefbb246796635aa1661e67f076e4c8f
#
_cell.length_a   1.000
_cell.length_b   1.000
_cell.length_c   1.000
_cell.angle_alpha   90.00
_cell.angle_beta   90.00
_cell.angle_gamma   90.00
#
_symmetry.space_group_name_H-M   'P 1'
#
loop_
_entity.id
_entity.type
_entity.pdbx_description
1 polymer ?
#
loop_
_entity_poly.entity_id
_entity_poly.type
_entity_poly.pdbx_seq_one_letter_code
_entity_poly.pdbx_strand_id
1 'polypeptide(L)'
;MGIDTGATKTHALLTDAAGHTLAFEQGGPGNPQSIGGYRALERLLADLAQRACQAVGISIGDIHAAGLGLAGFDWPSQHERFYQTARSAGLPEASYLVNDAALGIYAGTSRGWGICVGAGTSFNCRGLGPDGREARAIGDGLKWGEGAGALELAVRAAQMVIADWLRTGPETQLTALFMRTFGSNSRAELVEGMVLRRYPITAELAPMILEVARKGDAPANKAVRWAAEKLADLAIGAARQLELQDQAFEIVLSGSFFKAGEILIAPIKEKILEIAPYAEFRLLDIPPVCGGVIMAMVERSSIEVKDIGRIQARLRVYFLGRV
;
A
#
# COMPACT_ATOMS: atom_id res chain seq x y z
N MET A 1 0.11 5.16 20.06
CA MET A 1 -0.28 5.94 18.84
C MET A 1 0.18 5.17 17.61
N GLY A 2 -0.62 5.17 16.53
CA GLY A 2 -0.21 4.71 15.20
C GLY A 2 -0.12 5.90 14.25
N ILE A 3 0.88 5.91 13.35
CA ILE A 3 0.99 6.90 12.27
C ILE A 3 1.31 6.15 10.97
N ASP A 4 0.59 6.51 9.90
CA ASP A 4 0.75 5.96 8.55
C ASP A 4 0.97 7.13 7.59
N THR A 5 2.20 7.32 7.12
CA THR A 5 2.53 8.37 6.15
C THR A 5 2.54 7.82 4.75
N GLY A 6 1.76 8.39 3.87
CA GLY A 6 1.71 8.00 2.45
C GLY A 6 2.12 9.12 1.50
N ALA A 7 2.11 8.81 0.21
CA ALA A 7 2.46 9.76 -0.84
C ALA A 7 1.45 10.91 -0.99
N THR A 8 0.19 10.73 -0.58
CA THR A 8 -0.91 11.70 -0.76
C THR A 8 -1.50 12.20 0.55
N LYS A 9 -1.44 11.41 1.59
CA LYS A 9 -2.04 11.69 2.91
C LYS A 9 -1.30 10.97 4.01
N THR A 10 -1.45 11.47 5.23
CA THR A 10 -0.94 10.86 6.46
C THR A 10 -2.11 10.69 7.43
N HIS A 11 -2.15 9.56 8.12
CA HIS A 11 -3.10 9.30 9.19
C HIS A 11 -2.40 9.14 10.53
N ALA A 12 -3.00 9.65 11.60
CA ALA A 12 -2.60 9.38 12.97
C ALA A 12 -3.80 8.83 13.75
N LEU A 13 -3.58 7.78 14.53
CA LEU A 13 -4.58 7.09 15.33
C LEU A 13 -4.08 6.99 16.76
N LEU A 14 -4.81 7.58 17.69
CA LEU A 14 -4.56 7.48 19.12
C LEU A 14 -5.53 6.49 19.75
N THR A 15 -5.03 5.60 20.58
CA THR A 15 -5.85 4.61 21.32
C THR A 15 -5.44 4.59 22.80
N ASP A 16 -6.32 4.07 23.64
CA ASP A 16 -5.94 3.62 24.97
C ASP A 16 -5.16 2.28 24.94
N ALA A 17 -4.70 1.81 26.09
CA ALA A 17 -3.97 0.56 26.22
C ALA A 17 -4.81 -0.68 25.89
N ALA A 18 -6.12 -0.56 25.86
CA ALA A 18 -7.03 -1.64 25.46
C ALA A 18 -7.34 -1.66 23.96
N GLY A 19 -6.87 -0.65 23.20
CA GLY A 19 -7.09 -0.51 21.75
C GLY A 19 -8.41 0.19 21.40
N HIS A 20 -9.07 0.88 22.32
CA HIS A 20 -10.20 1.73 21.96
C HIS A 20 -9.67 3.02 21.33
N THR A 21 -10.22 3.39 20.19
CA THR A 21 -9.85 4.62 19.50
C THR A 21 -10.28 5.84 20.29
N LEU A 22 -9.33 6.71 20.58
CA LEU A 22 -9.54 8.00 21.26
C LEU A 22 -9.62 9.15 20.25
N ALA A 23 -8.69 9.20 19.28
CA ALA A 23 -8.67 10.22 18.25
C ALA A 23 -8.15 9.66 16.93
N PHE A 24 -8.63 10.21 15.81
CA PHE A 24 -8.15 9.93 14.46
C PHE A 24 -7.98 11.24 13.70
N GLU A 25 -6.77 11.48 13.22
CA GLU A 25 -6.39 12.69 12.52
C GLU A 25 -5.86 12.39 11.12
N GLN A 26 -6.08 13.34 10.20
CA GLN A 26 -5.56 13.27 8.84
C GLN A 26 -4.73 14.51 8.52
N GLY A 27 -3.59 14.28 7.84
CA GLY A 27 -2.71 15.31 7.31
C GLY A 27 -2.40 15.10 5.82
N GLY A 28 -1.58 15.98 5.29
CA GLY A 28 -1.09 15.92 3.92
C GLY A 28 -0.10 14.78 3.67
N PRO A 29 0.57 14.78 2.49
CA PRO A 29 1.59 13.78 2.14
C PRO A 29 2.74 13.77 3.15
N GLY A 30 3.34 12.59 3.40
CA GLY A 30 4.35 12.39 4.42
C GLY A 30 5.68 11.81 3.94
N ASN A 31 5.89 11.66 2.61
CA ASN A 31 7.17 11.19 2.09
C ASN A 31 8.18 12.36 2.06
N PRO A 32 9.28 12.35 2.85
CA PRO A 32 10.22 13.45 2.92
C PRO A 32 10.88 13.78 1.57
N GLN A 33 10.96 12.84 0.65
CA GLN A 33 11.52 13.08 -0.68
C GLN A 33 10.65 14.01 -1.54
N SER A 34 9.34 14.08 -1.27
CA SER A 34 8.38 14.88 -2.04
C SER A 34 7.84 16.12 -1.32
N ILE A 35 7.98 16.21 0.01
CA ILE A 35 7.38 17.28 0.83
C ILE A 35 8.34 18.36 1.31
N GLY A 36 9.60 18.35 0.85
CA GLY A 36 10.62 19.33 1.29
C GLY A 36 11.52 18.84 2.42
N GLY A 37 11.69 17.53 2.54
CA GLY A 37 12.67 16.91 3.43
C GLY A 37 12.17 16.57 4.84
N TYR A 38 13.09 16.11 5.67
CA TYR A 38 12.80 15.58 7.00
C TYR A 38 12.22 16.63 7.97
N ARG A 39 12.58 17.91 7.81
CA ARG A 39 11.96 19.00 8.63
C ARG A 39 10.47 19.19 8.34
N ALA A 40 10.05 18.94 7.09
CA ALA A 40 8.64 18.98 6.76
C ALA A 40 7.90 17.76 7.33
N LEU A 41 8.50 16.59 7.30
CA LEU A 41 7.98 15.39 7.95
C LEU A 41 7.88 15.60 9.48
N GLU A 42 8.91 16.13 10.13
CA GLU A 42 8.90 16.46 11.57
C GLU A 42 7.69 17.32 11.94
N ARG A 43 7.48 18.43 11.22
CA ARG A 43 6.32 19.31 11.45
C ARG A 43 4.99 18.60 11.27
N LEU A 44 4.87 17.77 10.25
CA LEU A 44 3.66 16.97 9.99
C LEU A 44 3.37 15.99 11.13
N LEU A 45 4.39 15.25 11.59
CA LEU A 45 4.25 14.31 12.70
C LEU A 45 3.89 15.03 14.00
N ALA A 46 4.54 16.14 14.30
CA ALA A 46 4.25 16.96 15.49
C ALA A 46 2.83 17.52 15.47
N ASP A 47 2.39 18.09 14.35
CA ASP A 47 1.03 18.62 14.18
C ASP A 47 -0.03 17.53 14.39
N LEU A 48 0.12 16.38 13.75
CA LEU A 48 -0.82 15.27 13.86
C LEU A 48 -0.88 14.70 15.28
N ALA A 49 0.28 14.50 15.92
CA ALA A 49 0.34 14.02 17.30
C ALA A 49 -0.28 15.02 18.27
N GLN A 50 0.01 16.32 18.10
CA GLN A 50 -0.56 17.36 18.94
C GLN A 50 -2.09 17.47 18.77
N ARG A 51 -2.62 17.45 17.56
CA ARG A 51 -4.06 17.49 17.32
C ARG A 51 -4.77 16.29 17.91
N ALA A 52 -4.21 15.08 17.74
CA ALA A 52 -4.77 13.88 18.32
C ALA A 52 -4.81 13.92 19.85
N CYS A 53 -3.76 14.43 20.49
CA CYS A 53 -3.71 14.61 21.95
C CYS A 53 -4.69 15.68 22.44
N GLN A 54 -4.75 16.82 21.75
CA GLN A 54 -5.69 17.92 22.09
C GLN A 54 -7.16 17.49 22.01
N ALA A 55 -7.51 16.65 21.02
CA ALA A 55 -8.87 16.14 20.86
C ALA A 55 -9.38 15.37 22.09
N VAL A 56 -8.48 14.87 22.94
CA VAL A 56 -8.80 14.07 24.14
C VAL A 56 -8.26 14.68 25.44
N GLY A 57 -7.69 15.87 25.37
CA GLY A 57 -7.26 16.63 26.56
C GLY A 57 -5.99 16.10 27.23
N ILE A 58 -5.08 15.45 26.49
CA ILE A 58 -3.78 14.96 26.99
C ILE A 58 -2.62 15.69 26.30
N SER A 59 -1.41 15.49 26.79
CA SER A 59 -0.18 16.00 26.18
C SER A 59 0.51 14.93 25.31
N ILE A 60 1.43 15.33 24.40
CA ILE A 60 2.25 14.38 23.65
C ILE A 60 3.10 13.52 24.60
N GLY A 61 3.53 14.05 25.75
CA GLY A 61 4.27 13.31 26.76
C GLY A 61 3.52 12.13 27.39
N ASP A 62 2.19 12.10 27.25
CA ASP A 62 1.35 10.99 27.74
C ASP A 62 1.26 9.83 26.72
N ILE A 63 1.87 9.96 25.53
CA ILE A 63 1.96 8.89 24.57
C ILE A 63 3.06 7.91 25.01
N HIS A 64 2.66 6.71 25.41
CA HIS A 64 3.60 5.71 25.93
C HIS A 64 4.40 4.99 24.84
N ALA A 65 3.83 4.82 23.63
CA ALA A 65 4.50 4.20 22.50
C ALA A 65 3.89 4.69 21.19
N ALA A 66 4.68 4.68 20.12
CA ALA A 66 4.24 5.00 18.78
C ALA A 66 4.73 3.96 17.77
N GLY A 67 3.85 3.57 16.83
CA GLY A 67 4.20 2.74 15.68
C GLY A 67 4.00 3.53 14.41
N LEU A 68 5.07 3.69 13.63
CA LEU A 68 5.11 4.57 12.46
C LEU A 68 5.40 3.76 11.19
N GLY A 69 4.47 3.82 10.24
CA GLY A 69 4.70 3.43 8.86
C GLY A 69 5.09 4.65 8.05
N LEU A 70 6.30 4.65 7.51
CA LEU A 70 6.91 5.85 6.95
C LEU A 70 7.21 5.68 5.46
N ALA A 71 6.47 6.41 4.62
CA ALA A 71 6.75 6.48 3.19
C ALA A 71 8.15 7.01 2.94
N GLY A 72 8.91 6.34 2.06
CA GLY A 72 10.31 6.67 1.78
C GLY A 72 11.30 6.12 2.80
N PHE A 73 10.85 5.38 3.81
CA PHE A 73 11.71 4.55 4.66
C PHE A 73 11.88 3.17 4.02
N ASP A 74 12.81 3.07 3.09
CA ASP A 74 12.98 1.87 2.25
C ASP A 74 14.20 1.04 2.62
N TRP A 75 15.18 1.64 3.30
CA TRP A 75 16.47 1.02 3.61
C TRP A 75 16.85 1.15 5.09
N PRO A 76 17.48 0.12 5.69
CA PRO A 76 17.94 0.17 7.08
C PRO A 76 18.86 1.35 7.37
N SER A 77 19.67 1.79 6.39
CA SER A 77 20.55 2.95 6.53
C SER A 77 19.82 4.27 6.79
N GLN A 78 18.52 4.32 6.54
CA GLN A 78 17.70 5.52 6.77
C GLN A 78 17.11 5.56 8.19
N HIS A 79 17.15 4.44 8.93
CA HIS A 79 16.47 4.26 10.21
C HIS A 79 16.77 5.38 11.20
N GLU A 80 18.04 5.65 11.47
CA GLU A 80 18.46 6.65 12.45
C GLU A 80 17.87 8.03 12.14
N ARG A 81 17.90 8.42 10.87
CA ARG A 81 17.37 9.71 10.46
C ARG A 81 15.86 9.83 10.64
N PHE A 82 15.11 8.80 10.31
CA PHE A 82 13.66 8.78 10.54
C PHE A 82 13.33 8.73 12.03
N TYR A 83 14.09 7.95 12.81
CA TYR A 83 13.91 7.86 14.25
C TYR A 83 14.15 9.23 14.91
N GLN A 84 15.24 9.91 14.60
CA GLN A 84 15.52 11.25 15.11
C GLN A 84 14.45 12.27 14.68
N THR A 85 13.91 12.14 13.48
CA THR A 85 12.80 12.99 13.02
C THR A 85 11.55 12.78 13.87
N ALA A 86 11.19 11.53 14.18
CA ALA A 86 10.08 11.20 15.07
C ALA A 86 10.31 11.73 16.49
N ARG A 87 11.53 11.59 17.01
CA ARG A 87 11.91 12.12 18.34
C ARG A 87 11.82 13.65 18.39
N SER A 88 12.31 14.35 17.36
CA SER A 88 12.23 15.81 17.24
C SER A 88 10.78 16.30 17.13
N ALA A 89 9.87 15.49 16.58
CA ALA A 89 8.44 15.76 16.56
C ALA A 89 7.75 15.58 17.93
N GLY A 90 8.50 15.18 18.97
CA GLY A 90 7.98 14.97 20.31
C GLY A 90 7.40 13.57 20.59
N LEU A 91 7.52 12.64 19.63
CA LEU A 91 7.05 11.28 19.83
C LEU A 91 7.91 10.52 20.86
N PRO A 92 7.35 9.51 21.56
CA PRO A 92 8.05 8.81 22.64
C PRO A 92 9.31 8.10 22.17
N GLU A 93 10.22 7.79 23.11
CA GLU A 93 11.40 6.98 22.85
C GLU A 93 11.02 5.57 22.34
N ALA A 94 9.94 5.02 22.88
CA ALA A 94 9.33 3.78 22.37
C ALA A 94 8.56 4.03 21.06
N SER A 95 9.30 4.48 20.04
CA SER A 95 8.81 4.64 18.66
C SER A 95 9.39 3.57 17.77
N TYR A 96 8.51 2.78 17.16
CA TYR A 96 8.84 1.65 16.28
C TYR A 96 8.54 2.06 14.84
N LEU A 97 9.53 1.91 13.97
CA LEU A 97 9.49 2.42 12.62
C LEU A 97 9.57 1.29 11.60
N VAL A 98 8.65 1.33 10.64
CA VAL A 98 8.67 0.45 9.47
C VAL A 98 8.35 1.25 8.20
N ASN A 99 8.55 0.64 7.03
CA ASN A 99 7.99 1.19 5.80
C ASN A 99 6.45 1.21 5.87
N ASP A 100 5.80 2.19 5.27
CA ASP A 100 4.32 2.35 5.28
C ASP A 100 3.57 1.08 4.85
N ALA A 101 4.06 0.37 3.83
CA ALA A 101 3.44 -0.88 3.38
C ALA A 101 3.51 -2.01 4.43
N ALA A 102 4.51 -2.00 5.33
CA ALA A 102 4.64 -3.03 6.37
C ALA A 102 3.57 -2.91 7.46
N LEU A 103 2.93 -1.74 7.62
CA LEU A 103 1.80 -1.61 8.56
C LEU A 103 0.65 -2.56 8.23
N GLY A 104 0.47 -2.87 6.94
CA GLY A 104 -0.53 -3.85 6.51
C GLY A 104 -0.33 -5.24 7.10
N ILE A 105 0.92 -5.63 7.45
CA ILE A 105 1.20 -6.91 8.12
C ILE A 105 0.54 -6.93 9.50
N TYR A 106 0.81 -5.93 10.34
CA TYR A 106 0.22 -5.85 11.68
C TYR A 106 -1.30 -5.62 11.66
N ALA A 107 -1.78 -4.85 10.66
CA ALA A 107 -3.21 -4.57 10.52
C ALA A 107 -4.01 -5.79 10.03
N GLY A 108 -3.43 -6.66 9.20
CA GLY A 108 -4.16 -7.69 8.47
C GLY A 108 -3.83 -9.12 8.85
N THR A 109 -2.69 -9.41 9.51
CA THR A 109 -2.33 -10.77 9.93
C THR A 109 -2.82 -11.05 11.35
N SER A 110 -3.05 -12.33 11.64
CA SER A 110 -3.38 -12.77 13.01
C SER A 110 -2.15 -13.04 13.86
N ARG A 111 -0.98 -13.13 13.22
CA ARG A 111 0.29 -13.59 13.84
C ARG A 111 1.29 -12.45 14.05
N GLY A 112 1.01 -11.23 13.55
CA GLY A 112 1.95 -10.11 13.59
C GLY A 112 3.12 -10.23 12.61
N TRP A 113 3.15 -11.29 11.79
CA TRP A 113 4.13 -11.53 10.75
C TRP A 113 3.45 -12.12 9.50
N GLY A 114 4.11 -12.02 8.36
CA GLY A 114 3.58 -12.43 7.05
C GLY A 114 4.03 -11.47 5.96
N ILE A 115 3.27 -11.38 4.89
CA ILE A 115 3.59 -10.52 3.74
C ILE A 115 2.43 -9.54 3.52
N CYS A 116 2.74 -8.29 3.23
CA CYS A 116 1.76 -7.31 2.75
C CYS A 116 2.12 -6.88 1.33
N VAL A 117 1.17 -7.06 0.41
CA VAL A 117 1.22 -6.50 -0.94
C VAL A 117 0.31 -5.29 -0.95
N GLY A 118 0.90 -4.11 -1.06
CA GLY A 118 0.20 -2.85 -1.21
C GLY A 118 0.01 -2.50 -2.68
N ALA A 119 -1.22 -2.23 -3.13
CA ALA A 119 -1.49 -1.76 -4.48
C ALA A 119 -2.61 -0.71 -4.51
N GLY A 120 -2.26 0.49 -4.93
CA GLY A 120 -3.13 1.64 -5.10
C GLY A 120 -2.76 2.35 -6.40
N THR A 121 -2.45 3.63 -6.34
CA THR A 121 -1.86 4.38 -7.47
C THR A 121 -0.57 3.72 -7.93
N SER A 122 0.32 3.40 -7.01
CA SER A 122 1.54 2.61 -7.17
C SER A 122 1.43 1.33 -6.34
N PHE A 123 2.55 0.67 -6.10
CA PHE A 123 2.61 -0.62 -5.38
C PHE A 123 3.81 -0.66 -4.44
N ASN A 124 3.76 -1.57 -3.47
CA ASN A 124 4.90 -1.97 -2.64
C ASN A 124 4.65 -3.38 -2.09
N CYS A 125 5.71 -4.05 -1.64
CA CYS A 125 5.60 -5.31 -0.93
C CYS A 125 6.62 -5.37 0.20
N ARG A 126 6.14 -5.73 1.37
CA ARG A 126 6.96 -5.94 2.57
C ARG A 126 6.61 -7.28 3.21
N GLY A 127 7.60 -7.93 3.78
CA GLY A 127 7.42 -9.14 4.54
C GLY A 127 8.12 -9.03 5.91
N LEU A 128 7.56 -9.70 6.89
CA LEU A 128 8.15 -9.89 8.22
C LEU A 128 8.06 -11.38 8.55
N GLY A 129 9.19 -11.99 8.82
CA GLY A 129 9.28 -13.40 9.22
C GLY A 129 8.98 -13.61 10.70
N PRO A 130 8.70 -14.86 11.13
CA PRO A 130 8.50 -15.18 12.54
C PRO A 130 9.76 -15.00 13.39
N ASP A 131 10.92 -14.90 12.76
CA ASP A 131 12.24 -14.67 13.35
C ASP A 131 12.66 -13.19 13.34
N GLY A 132 11.77 -12.28 12.88
CA GLY A 132 12.02 -10.86 12.79
C GLY A 132 12.79 -10.42 11.53
N ARG A 133 13.16 -11.34 10.63
CA ARG A 133 13.75 -10.96 9.33
C ARG A 133 12.74 -10.20 8.48
N GLU A 134 13.19 -9.19 7.76
CA GLU A 134 12.39 -8.43 6.84
C GLU A 134 12.64 -8.85 5.39
N ALA A 135 11.57 -8.90 4.59
CA ALA A 135 11.63 -8.97 3.14
C ALA A 135 11.11 -7.67 2.52
N ARG A 136 11.63 -7.34 1.34
CA ARG A 136 11.25 -6.10 0.65
C ARG A 136 11.32 -6.22 -0.85
N ALA A 137 10.33 -5.62 -1.53
CA ALA A 137 10.47 -5.17 -2.91
C ALA A 137 11.22 -3.83 -2.93
N ILE A 138 11.76 -3.44 -4.08
CA ILE A 138 12.43 -2.13 -4.26
C ILE A 138 11.37 -1.02 -4.23
N GLY A 139 10.23 -1.23 -4.91
CA GLY A 139 9.10 -0.30 -4.95
C GLY A 139 9.31 0.90 -5.89
N ASP A 140 10.26 0.83 -6.81
CA ASP A 140 10.63 1.92 -7.75
C ASP A 140 10.13 1.67 -9.19
N GLY A 141 9.22 0.74 -9.37
CA GLY A 141 8.40 0.56 -10.55
C GLY A 141 9.08 -0.09 -11.75
N LEU A 142 8.49 0.20 -12.93
CA LEU A 142 8.84 -0.46 -14.19
C LEU A 142 10.30 -0.34 -14.59
N LYS A 143 11.00 0.69 -14.13
CA LYS A 143 12.44 0.87 -14.38
C LYS A 143 13.28 -0.33 -13.92
N TRP A 144 12.87 -0.96 -12.83
CA TRP A 144 13.55 -2.12 -12.25
C TRP A 144 12.81 -3.43 -12.51
N GLY A 145 11.82 -3.41 -13.41
CA GLY A 145 11.03 -4.59 -13.77
C GLY A 145 9.96 -4.96 -12.75
N GLU A 146 9.76 -4.14 -11.74
CA GLU A 146 8.67 -4.30 -10.78
C GLU A 146 7.37 -3.69 -11.32
N GLY A 147 6.26 -4.14 -10.82
CA GLY A 147 4.90 -3.66 -11.11
C GLY A 147 3.93 -4.54 -10.36
N ALA A 148 2.66 -4.27 -10.26
CA ALA A 148 1.99 -3.11 -10.82
C ALA A 148 0.95 -2.58 -9.85
N GLY A 149 0.78 -1.23 -9.86
CA GLY A 149 -0.42 -0.61 -9.33
C GLY A 149 -1.32 -0.14 -10.46
N ALA A 150 -2.25 0.76 -10.15
CA ALA A 150 -3.19 1.30 -11.12
C ALA A 150 -2.51 2.12 -12.23
N LEU A 151 -1.41 2.84 -11.90
CA LEU A 151 -0.64 3.59 -12.87
C LEU A 151 0.06 2.67 -13.89
N GLU A 152 0.70 1.61 -13.41
CA GLU A 152 1.40 0.66 -14.29
C GLU A 152 0.42 -0.11 -15.17
N LEU A 153 -0.79 -0.44 -14.65
CA LEU A 153 -1.86 -0.98 -15.48
C LEU A 153 -2.26 0.01 -16.59
N ALA A 154 -2.41 1.29 -16.27
CA ALA A 154 -2.76 2.31 -17.26
C ALA A 154 -1.67 2.46 -18.33
N VAL A 155 -0.40 2.46 -17.94
CA VAL A 155 0.73 2.48 -18.88
C VAL A 155 0.72 1.22 -19.75
N ARG A 156 0.46 0.05 -19.18
CA ARG A 156 0.38 -1.21 -19.94
C ARG A 156 -0.77 -1.19 -20.95
N ALA A 157 -1.93 -0.66 -20.56
CA ALA A 157 -3.06 -0.49 -21.46
C ALA A 157 -2.75 0.50 -22.60
N ALA A 158 -2.07 1.63 -22.31
CA ALA A 158 -1.61 2.56 -23.33
C ALA A 158 -0.64 1.89 -24.33
N GLN A 159 0.25 1.01 -23.88
CA GLN A 159 1.10 0.20 -24.77
C GLN A 159 0.28 -0.70 -25.69
N MET A 160 -0.86 -1.26 -25.25
CA MET A 160 -1.76 -2.04 -26.10
C MET A 160 -2.44 -1.16 -27.16
N VAL A 161 -2.83 0.07 -26.80
CA VAL A 161 -3.37 1.06 -27.76
C VAL A 161 -2.34 1.43 -28.82
N ILE A 162 -1.09 1.63 -28.44
CA ILE A 162 0.01 1.89 -29.39
C ILE A 162 0.25 0.68 -30.29
N ALA A 163 0.22 -0.54 -29.75
CA ALA A 163 0.40 -1.78 -30.53
C ALA A 163 -0.76 -1.98 -31.55
N ASP A 164 -2.00 -1.67 -31.18
CA ASP A 164 -3.16 -1.65 -32.09
C ASP A 164 -2.93 -0.63 -33.23
N TRP A 165 -2.52 0.58 -32.92
CA TRP A 165 -2.26 1.61 -33.93
C TRP A 165 -1.12 1.27 -34.89
N LEU A 166 -0.02 0.71 -34.35
CA LEU A 166 1.14 0.22 -35.13
C LEU A 166 0.86 -1.07 -35.92
N ARG A 167 -0.28 -1.73 -35.66
CA ARG A 167 -0.62 -3.06 -36.19
C ARG A 167 0.41 -4.14 -35.83
N THR A 168 1.07 -3.97 -34.69
CA THR A 168 1.98 -4.96 -34.09
C THR A 168 1.28 -5.81 -33.03
N GLY A 169 0.05 -5.46 -32.67
CA GLY A 169 -0.84 -6.18 -31.76
C GLY A 169 -2.28 -6.22 -32.32
N PRO A 170 -3.16 -6.97 -31.64
CA PRO A 170 -4.56 -7.04 -32.00
C PRO A 170 -5.30 -5.73 -31.77
N GLU A 171 -6.42 -5.52 -32.46
CA GLU A 171 -7.37 -4.43 -32.19
C GLU A 171 -7.89 -4.54 -30.76
N THR A 172 -8.17 -3.38 -30.15
CA THR A 172 -8.65 -3.30 -28.77
C THR A 172 -9.68 -2.21 -28.53
N GLN A 173 -10.66 -2.49 -27.67
CA GLN A 173 -11.63 -1.49 -27.19
C GLN A 173 -10.97 -0.41 -26.31
N LEU A 174 -9.76 -0.64 -25.80
CA LEU A 174 -8.97 0.38 -25.11
C LEU A 174 -8.72 1.61 -25.97
N THR A 175 -8.53 1.43 -27.29
CA THR A 175 -8.38 2.54 -28.24
C THR A 175 -9.61 3.46 -28.21
N ALA A 176 -10.81 2.89 -28.32
CA ALA A 176 -12.05 3.64 -28.25
C ALA A 176 -12.30 4.26 -26.86
N LEU A 177 -11.91 3.57 -25.78
CA LEU A 177 -11.94 4.11 -24.43
C LEU A 177 -11.07 5.35 -24.31
N PHE A 178 -9.80 5.27 -24.70
CA PHE A 178 -8.84 6.38 -24.58
C PHE A 178 -9.24 7.56 -25.46
N MET A 179 -9.72 7.30 -26.70
CA MET A 179 -10.25 8.37 -27.57
C MET A 179 -11.38 9.15 -26.88
N ARG A 180 -12.35 8.46 -26.28
CA ARG A 180 -13.44 9.11 -25.54
C ARG A 180 -12.95 9.87 -24.32
N THR A 181 -12.03 9.27 -23.55
CA THR A 181 -11.52 9.88 -22.30
C THR A 181 -10.76 11.16 -22.58
N PHE A 182 -9.97 11.19 -23.64
CA PHE A 182 -9.14 12.36 -24.00
C PHE A 182 -9.80 13.30 -25.02
N GLY A 183 -10.97 12.94 -25.55
CA GLY A 183 -11.67 13.76 -26.54
C GLY A 183 -10.96 13.83 -27.88
N SER A 184 -10.17 12.81 -28.27
CA SER A 184 -9.46 12.77 -29.54
C SER A 184 -10.41 12.36 -30.69
N ASN A 185 -10.28 13.00 -31.85
CA ASN A 185 -11.15 12.76 -33.01
C ASN A 185 -10.65 11.62 -33.92
N SER A 186 -9.41 11.19 -33.73
CA SER A 186 -8.80 10.10 -34.50
C SER A 186 -7.79 9.30 -33.71
N ARG A 187 -7.53 8.06 -34.16
CA ARG A 187 -6.46 7.21 -33.57
C ARG A 187 -5.08 7.88 -33.66
N ALA A 188 -4.79 8.58 -34.75
CA ALA A 188 -3.53 9.28 -34.95
C ALA A 188 -3.37 10.44 -33.95
N GLU A 189 -4.41 11.24 -33.76
CA GLU A 189 -4.45 12.32 -32.76
C GLU A 189 -4.29 11.78 -31.33
N LEU A 190 -4.93 10.65 -31.01
CA LEU A 190 -4.76 9.98 -29.73
C LEU A 190 -3.31 9.63 -29.46
N VAL A 191 -2.67 8.93 -30.40
CA VAL A 191 -1.28 8.49 -30.27
C VAL A 191 -0.33 9.68 -30.18
N GLU A 192 -0.49 10.68 -31.04
CA GLU A 192 0.28 11.92 -30.98
C GLU A 192 0.13 12.61 -29.62
N GLY A 193 -1.11 12.73 -29.12
CA GLY A 193 -1.40 13.35 -27.83
C GLY A 193 -0.77 12.62 -26.65
N MET A 194 -0.74 11.29 -26.66
CA MET A 194 -0.05 10.49 -25.65
C MET A 194 1.49 10.68 -25.72
N VAL A 195 2.08 10.61 -26.92
CA VAL A 195 3.52 10.77 -27.14
C VAL A 195 4.00 12.17 -26.75
N LEU A 196 3.24 13.19 -27.09
CA LEU A 196 3.53 14.59 -26.77
C LEU A 196 3.07 14.98 -25.34
N ARG A 197 2.59 14.02 -24.54
CA ARG A 197 2.12 14.21 -23.16
C ARG A 197 0.95 15.20 -23.01
N ARG A 198 0.18 15.47 -24.07
CA ARG A 198 -1.07 16.21 -23.99
C ARG A 198 -2.16 15.39 -23.31
N TYR A 199 -2.10 14.06 -23.43
CA TYR A 199 -3.00 13.10 -22.82
C TYR A 199 -2.23 12.31 -21.75
N PRO A 200 -2.35 12.69 -20.47
CA PRO A 200 -1.60 12.07 -19.39
C PRO A 200 -2.15 10.67 -19.08
N ILE A 201 -1.26 9.69 -19.01
CA ILE A 201 -1.60 8.34 -18.55
C ILE A 201 -1.49 8.31 -17.03
N THR A 202 -2.63 8.23 -16.35
CA THR A 202 -2.72 8.28 -14.89
C THR A 202 -3.42 7.04 -14.32
N ALA A 203 -3.30 6.83 -13.02
CA ALA A 203 -3.95 5.74 -12.30
C ALA A 203 -5.49 5.76 -12.39
N GLU A 204 -6.07 6.94 -12.65
CA GLU A 204 -7.52 7.15 -12.79
C GLU A 204 -8.13 6.41 -13.99
N LEU A 205 -7.30 6.01 -14.96
CA LEU A 205 -7.73 5.18 -16.08
C LEU A 205 -8.01 3.71 -15.68
N ALA A 206 -7.42 3.23 -14.59
CA ALA A 206 -7.49 1.82 -14.22
C ALA A 206 -8.92 1.27 -14.04
N PRO A 207 -9.86 1.94 -13.38
CA PRO A 207 -11.25 1.44 -13.28
C PRO A 207 -11.90 1.24 -14.65
N MET A 208 -11.66 2.14 -15.60
CA MET A 208 -12.23 2.05 -16.94
C MET A 208 -11.56 0.92 -17.76
N ILE A 209 -10.27 0.71 -17.60
CA ILE A 209 -9.54 -0.40 -18.23
C ILE A 209 -10.06 -1.74 -17.69
N LEU A 210 -10.29 -1.85 -16.38
CA LEU A 210 -10.88 -3.04 -15.76
C LEU A 210 -12.27 -3.34 -16.31
N GLU A 211 -13.09 -2.31 -16.60
CA GLU A 211 -14.40 -2.49 -17.22
C GLU A 211 -14.30 -3.01 -18.67
N VAL A 212 -13.33 -2.54 -19.44
CA VAL A 212 -13.07 -3.05 -20.79
C VAL A 212 -12.62 -4.52 -20.73
N ALA A 213 -11.76 -4.85 -19.76
CA ALA A 213 -11.34 -6.24 -19.52
C ALA A 213 -12.52 -7.16 -19.15
N ARG A 214 -13.40 -6.72 -18.23
CA ARG A 214 -14.63 -7.47 -17.86
C ARG A 214 -15.57 -7.73 -19.03
N LYS A 215 -15.58 -6.85 -20.03
CA LYS A 215 -16.35 -7.02 -21.27
C LYS A 215 -15.70 -7.98 -22.27
N GLY A 216 -14.58 -8.59 -21.92
CA GLY A 216 -13.96 -9.64 -22.72
C GLY A 216 -12.92 -9.16 -23.73
N ASP A 217 -12.48 -7.88 -23.70
CA ASP A 217 -11.39 -7.41 -24.56
C ASP A 217 -10.07 -8.12 -24.22
N ALA A 218 -9.53 -8.86 -25.16
CA ALA A 218 -8.37 -9.73 -24.94
C ALA A 218 -7.09 -8.92 -24.57
N PRO A 219 -6.75 -7.80 -25.23
CA PRO A 219 -5.64 -6.94 -24.81
C PRO A 219 -5.81 -6.36 -23.40
N ALA A 220 -7.00 -5.89 -23.04
CA ALA A 220 -7.27 -5.38 -21.70
C ALA A 220 -7.11 -6.48 -20.64
N ASN A 221 -7.64 -7.69 -20.88
CA ASN A 221 -7.44 -8.84 -20.01
C ASN A 221 -5.95 -9.20 -19.87
N LYS A 222 -5.19 -9.16 -20.96
CA LYS A 222 -3.74 -9.37 -20.93
C LYS A 222 -3.02 -8.33 -20.07
N ALA A 223 -3.44 -7.08 -20.12
CA ALA A 223 -2.87 -6.02 -19.28
C ALA A 223 -3.19 -6.23 -17.79
N VAL A 224 -4.44 -6.62 -17.46
CA VAL A 224 -4.84 -6.91 -16.07
C VAL A 224 -4.12 -8.14 -15.53
N ARG A 225 -4.03 -9.23 -16.33
CA ARG A 225 -3.29 -10.43 -15.95
C ARG A 225 -1.82 -10.13 -15.71
N TRP A 226 -1.18 -9.34 -16.58
CA TRP A 226 0.19 -8.87 -16.38
C TRP A 226 0.36 -8.12 -15.05
N ALA A 227 -0.57 -7.22 -14.71
CA ALA A 227 -0.51 -6.51 -13.43
C ALA A 227 -0.64 -7.46 -12.24
N ALA A 228 -1.55 -8.42 -12.31
CA ALA A 228 -1.73 -9.46 -11.29
C ALA A 228 -0.48 -10.32 -11.12
N GLU A 229 0.12 -10.78 -12.21
CA GLU A 229 1.34 -11.59 -12.20
C GLU A 229 2.52 -10.83 -11.59
N LYS A 230 2.64 -9.53 -11.87
CA LYS A 230 3.67 -8.68 -11.28
C LYS A 230 3.50 -8.48 -9.77
N LEU A 231 2.26 -8.31 -9.29
CA LEU A 231 2.00 -8.26 -7.85
C LEU A 231 2.29 -9.61 -7.17
N ALA A 232 1.95 -10.71 -7.84
CA ALA A 232 2.27 -12.05 -7.35
C ALA A 232 3.80 -12.27 -7.25
N ASP A 233 4.58 -11.81 -8.25
CA ASP A 233 6.04 -11.90 -8.24
C ASP A 233 6.66 -11.20 -7.01
N LEU A 234 6.10 -10.07 -6.58
CA LEU A 234 6.57 -9.38 -5.39
C LEU A 234 6.33 -10.21 -4.11
N ALA A 235 5.12 -10.80 -3.98
CA ALA A 235 4.81 -11.66 -2.85
C ALA A 235 5.66 -12.94 -2.82
N ILE A 236 5.85 -13.57 -3.98
CA ILE A 236 6.73 -14.75 -4.14
C ILE A 236 8.17 -14.40 -3.79
N GLY A 237 8.65 -13.24 -4.25
CA GLY A 237 9.98 -12.75 -3.92
C GLY A 237 10.17 -12.55 -2.42
N ALA A 238 9.18 -11.93 -1.75
CA ALA A 238 9.19 -11.75 -0.30
C ALA A 238 9.12 -13.10 0.45
N ALA A 239 8.28 -14.03 -0.01
CA ALA A 239 8.19 -15.37 0.59
C ALA A 239 9.53 -16.12 0.49
N ARG A 240 10.23 -16.01 -0.64
CA ARG A 240 11.57 -16.61 -0.83
C ARG A 240 12.64 -15.97 0.04
N GLN A 241 12.63 -14.63 0.18
CA GLN A 241 13.56 -13.92 1.06
C GLN A 241 13.42 -14.38 2.53
N LEU A 242 12.21 -14.76 2.94
CA LEU A 242 11.88 -15.19 4.30
C LEU A 242 11.84 -16.72 4.47
N GLU A 243 12.06 -17.49 3.40
CA GLU A 243 11.99 -18.96 3.40
C GLU A 243 10.64 -19.51 3.88
N LEU A 244 9.53 -18.88 3.44
CA LEU A 244 8.18 -19.20 3.88
C LEU A 244 7.42 -20.16 2.92
N GLN A 245 8.01 -20.59 1.79
CA GLN A 245 7.30 -21.29 0.73
C GLN A 245 6.64 -22.59 1.20
N ASP A 246 7.28 -23.29 2.13
CA ASP A 246 6.88 -24.65 2.57
C ASP A 246 6.08 -24.63 3.89
N GLN A 247 5.63 -23.46 4.36
CA GLN A 247 4.89 -23.31 5.60
C GLN A 247 3.68 -22.39 5.46
N ALA A 248 2.72 -22.49 6.40
CA ALA A 248 1.54 -21.63 6.41
C ALA A 248 1.89 -20.21 6.88
N PHE A 249 1.55 -19.22 6.08
CA PHE A 249 1.69 -17.80 6.39
C PHE A 249 0.59 -16.96 5.73
N GLU A 250 0.41 -15.74 6.23
CA GLU A 250 -0.65 -14.86 5.76
C GLU A 250 -0.09 -13.83 4.76
N ILE A 251 -0.82 -13.62 3.66
CA ILE A 251 -0.58 -12.56 2.67
C ILE A 251 -1.73 -11.57 2.74
N VAL A 252 -1.41 -10.35 3.13
CA VAL A 252 -2.36 -9.23 3.20
C VAL A 252 -2.33 -8.46 1.89
N LEU A 253 -3.49 -8.34 1.25
CA LEU A 253 -3.71 -7.52 0.07
C LEU A 253 -4.29 -6.18 0.53
N SER A 254 -3.51 -5.11 0.41
CA SER A 254 -3.84 -3.77 0.90
C SER A 254 -3.91 -2.75 -0.24
N GLY A 255 -4.89 -1.87 -0.20
CA GLY A 255 -5.01 -0.75 -1.14
C GLY A 255 -6.19 -0.84 -2.10
N SER A 256 -6.48 0.30 -2.72
CA SER A 256 -7.69 0.49 -3.52
C SER A 256 -7.71 -0.30 -4.83
N PHE A 257 -6.55 -0.70 -5.34
CA PHE A 257 -6.48 -1.46 -6.59
C PHE A 257 -7.10 -2.85 -6.46
N PHE A 258 -7.06 -3.46 -5.25
CA PHE A 258 -7.72 -4.73 -4.99
C PHE A 258 -9.26 -4.67 -4.98
N LYS A 259 -9.86 -3.46 -5.00
CA LYS A 259 -11.30 -3.28 -5.26
C LYS A 259 -11.72 -3.72 -6.67
N ALA A 260 -10.75 -3.96 -7.56
CA ALA A 260 -10.99 -4.63 -8.84
C ALA A 260 -11.65 -6.01 -8.66
N GLY A 261 -11.48 -6.66 -7.50
CA GLY A 261 -12.07 -7.97 -7.19
C GLY A 261 -11.36 -9.12 -7.90
N GLU A 262 -12.09 -10.19 -8.16
CA GLU A 262 -11.53 -11.46 -8.63
C GLU A 262 -10.79 -11.38 -9.98
N ILE A 263 -11.12 -10.43 -10.85
CA ILE A 263 -10.39 -10.23 -12.12
C ILE A 263 -8.89 -9.96 -11.90
N LEU A 264 -8.54 -9.37 -10.75
CA LEU A 264 -7.16 -9.10 -10.33
C LEU A 264 -6.69 -10.13 -9.30
N ILE A 265 -7.53 -10.47 -8.32
CA ILE A 265 -7.12 -11.26 -7.15
C ILE A 265 -6.95 -12.74 -7.50
N ALA A 266 -7.80 -13.32 -8.35
CA ALA A 266 -7.71 -14.73 -8.68
C ALA A 266 -6.37 -15.09 -9.37
N PRO A 267 -5.90 -14.36 -10.40
CA PRO A 267 -4.59 -14.64 -10.99
C PRO A 267 -3.41 -14.45 -10.03
N ILE A 268 -3.52 -13.52 -9.06
CA ILE A 268 -2.49 -13.34 -8.01
C ILE A 268 -2.41 -14.59 -7.15
N LYS A 269 -3.56 -15.06 -6.64
CA LYS A 269 -3.64 -16.27 -5.81
C LYS A 269 -3.16 -17.51 -6.55
N GLU A 270 -3.63 -17.71 -7.80
CA GLU A 270 -3.21 -18.81 -8.65
C GLU A 270 -1.68 -18.92 -8.71
N LYS A 271 -1.01 -17.83 -9.12
CA LYS A 271 0.43 -17.81 -9.28
C LYS A 271 1.20 -17.99 -7.97
N ILE A 272 0.74 -17.39 -6.88
CA ILE A 272 1.41 -17.54 -5.58
C ILE A 272 1.30 -18.97 -5.06
N LEU A 273 0.11 -19.58 -5.18
CA LEU A 273 -0.14 -20.93 -4.67
C LEU A 273 0.64 -22.03 -5.43
N GLU A 274 1.08 -21.77 -6.66
CA GLU A 274 2.03 -22.65 -7.37
C GLU A 274 3.38 -22.76 -6.66
N ILE A 275 3.80 -21.72 -5.92
CA ILE A 275 5.11 -21.64 -5.26
C ILE A 275 4.99 -21.78 -3.74
N ALA A 276 3.93 -21.29 -3.16
CA ALA A 276 3.66 -21.28 -1.73
C ALA A 276 2.22 -21.82 -1.46
N PRO A 277 2.02 -23.14 -1.55
CA PRO A 277 0.70 -23.76 -1.51
C PRO A 277 -0.05 -23.58 -0.18
N TYR A 278 0.66 -23.23 0.87
CA TYR A 278 0.08 -23.00 2.20
C TYR A 278 -0.16 -21.51 2.53
N ALA A 279 -0.02 -20.62 1.54
CA ALA A 279 -0.27 -19.20 1.73
C ALA A 279 -1.77 -18.91 1.94
N GLU A 280 -2.10 -18.14 2.97
CA GLU A 280 -3.45 -17.69 3.29
C GLU A 280 -3.63 -16.22 2.89
N PHE A 281 -4.71 -15.88 2.19
CA PHE A 281 -4.93 -14.52 1.68
C PHE A 281 -5.97 -13.77 2.51
N ARG A 282 -5.66 -12.52 2.82
CA ARG A 282 -6.55 -11.60 3.52
C ARG A 282 -6.63 -10.26 2.78
N LEU A 283 -7.84 -9.79 2.53
CA LEU A 283 -8.05 -8.40 2.12
C LEU A 283 -8.04 -7.52 3.36
N LEU A 284 -7.24 -6.47 3.34
CA LEU A 284 -7.20 -5.51 4.45
C LEU A 284 -8.50 -4.70 4.47
N ASP A 285 -9.22 -4.77 5.56
CA ASP A 285 -10.52 -4.14 5.77
C ASP A 285 -10.52 -3.00 6.81
N ILE A 286 -9.35 -2.75 7.42
CA ILE A 286 -9.11 -1.60 8.29
C ILE A 286 -7.95 -0.75 7.75
N PRO A 287 -7.91 0.57 8.03
CA PRO A 287 -6.81 1.42 7.56
C PRO A 287 -5.45 0.94 8.08
N PRO A 288 -4.36 1.01 7.26
CA PRO A 288 -3.02 0.58 7.68
C PRO A 288 -2.51 1.25 8.97
N VAL A 289 -2.92 2.46 9.27
CA VAL A 289 -2.60 3.16 10.53
C VAL A 289 -2.94 2.34 11.78
N CYS A 290 -3.95 1.45 11.71
CA CYS A 290 -4.28 0.50 12.77
C CYS A 290 -3.11 -0.46 13.04
N GLY A 291 -2.37 -0.83 12.00
CA GLY A 291 -1.15 -1.63 12.12
C GLY A 291 -0.06 -0.93 12.94
N GLY A 292 0.05 0.39 12.83
CA GLY A 292 0.96 1.17 13.65
C GLY A 292 0.62 1.08 15.15
N VAL A 293 -0.66 1.16 15.50
CA VAL A 293 -1.11 0.95 16.89
C VAL A 293 -0.76 -0.47 17.37
N ILE A 294 -1.12 -1.48 16.57
CA ILE A 294 -0.88 -2.90 16.92
C ILE A 294 0.62 -3.16 17.07
N MET A 295 1.44 -2.69 16.13
CA MET A 295 2.91 -2.78 16.19
C MET A 295 3.44 -2.17 17.50
N ALA A 296 3.05 -0.95 17.84
CA ALA A 296 3.48 -0.30 19.07
C ALA A 296 3.10 -1.09 20.33
N MET A 297 1.92 -1.73 20.34
CA MET A 297 1.46 -2.55 21.46
C MET A 297 2.23 -3.88 21.56
N VAL A 298 2.52 -4.53 20.45
CA VAL A 298 3.28 -5.79 20.40
C VAL A 298 4.73 -5.54 20.80
N GLU A 299 5.40 -4.60 20.17
CA GLU A 299 6.82 -4.29 20.39
C GLU A 299 7.11 -3.80 21.81
N ARG A 300 6.14 -3.09 22.41
CA ARG A 300 6.23 -2.70 23.83
C ARG A 300 5.83 -3.82 24.77
N SER A 301 5.50 -5.01 24.29
CA SER A 301 4.99 -6.12 25.09
C SER A 301 3.74 -5.76 25.92
N SER A 302 2.94 -4.82 25.45
CA SER A 302 1.68 -4.40 26.08
C SER A 302 0.54 -5.39 25.78
N ILE A 303 0.67 -6.14 24.68
CA ILE A 303 -0.21 -7.24 24.30
C ILE A 303 0.62 -8.43 23.82
N GLU A 304 0.05 -9.62 23.90
CA GLU A 304 0.62 -10.81 23.27
C GLU A 304 0.11 -10.94 21.84
N VAL A 305 0.83 -11.67 20.99
CA VAL A 305 0.44 -11.92 19.59
C VAL A 305 -0.99 -12.49 19.47
N LYS A 306 -1.39 -13.36 20.42
CA LYS A 306 -2.78 -13.91 20.46
C LYS A 306 -3.87 -12.85 20.63
N ASP A 307 -3.54 -11.65 21.10
CA ASP A 307 -4.48 -10.55 21.32
C ASP A 307 -4.67 -9.67 20.09
N ILE A 308 -3.84 -9.82 19.05
CA ILE A 308 -3.89 -8.99 17.83
C ILE A 308 -5.30 -8.97 17.23
N GLY A 309 -5.93 -10.14 17.05
CA GLY A 309 -7.28 -10.23 16.50
C GLY A 309 -8.34 -9.47 17.32
N ARG A 310 -8.19 -9.42 18.64
CA ARG A 310 -9.08 -8.64 19.52
C ARG A 310 -8.92 -7.14 19.30
N ILE A 311 -7.68 -6.66 19.17
CA ILE A 311 -7.41 -5.24 18.89
C ILE A 311 -7.90 -4.87 17.49
N GLN A 312 -7.61 -5.69 16.48
CA GLN A 312 -8.13 -5.50 15.11
C GLN A 312 -9.66 -5.38 15.10
N ALA A 313 -10.37 -6.25 15.83
CA ALA A 313 -11.83 -6.20 15.91
C ALA A 313 -12.33 -4.87 16.51
N ARG A 314 -11.70 -4.37 17.57
CA ARG A 314 -12.06 -3.07 18.18
C ARG A 314 -11.83 -1.91 17.22
N LEU A 315 -10.69 -1.87 16.57
CA LEU A 315 -10.35 -0.84 15.59
C LEU A 315 -11.31 -0.88 14.40
N ARG A 316 -11.69 -2.08 13.94
CA ARG A 316 -12.68 -2.26 12.86
C ARG A 316 -14.03 -1.64 13.19
N VAL A 317 -14.54 -1.83 14.40
CA VAL A 317 -15.82 -1.24 14.82
C VAL A 317 -15.80 0.28 14.69
N TYR A 318 -14.71 0.94 15.06
CA TYR A 318 -14.57 2.39 14.95
C TYR A 318 -14.65 2.88 13.49
N PHE A 319 -14.00 2.18 12.58
CA PHE A 319 -13.96 2.60 11.17
C PHE A 319 -15.22 2.21 10.39
N LEU A 320 -15.88 1.09 10.71
CA LEU A 320 -17.16 0.71 10.08
C LEU A 320 -18.31 1.64 10.49
N GLY A 321 -18.29 2.21 11.68
CA GLY A 321 -19.31 3.16 12.14
C GLY A 321 -19.20 4.56 11.53
N ARG A 322 -18.22 4.80 10.66
CA ARG A 322 -17.95 6.10 9.99
C ARG A 322 -18.15 6.07 8.46
N VAL A 323 -18.57 4.94 7.89
CA VAL A 323 -18.89 4.77 6.45
C VAL A 323 -20.34 5.10 6.16
#